data_906dd8675d4c0c6027f522c831ab0892
#
_entry.id   906dd8675d4c0c6027f522c831ab0892
#
_cell.length_a   1.000
_cell.length_b   1.000
_cell.length_c   1.000
_cell.angle_alpha   90.00
_cell.angle_beta   90.00
_cell.angle_gamma   90.00
#
_symmetry.space_group_name_H-M   'P 1'
#
loop_
_entity.id
_entity.type
_entity.pdbx_description
1 polymer ?
#
loop_
_entity_poly.entity_id
_entity_poly.type
_entity_poly.pdbx_seq_one_letter_code
_entity_poly.pdbx_strand_id
1 'polypeptide(L)'
;MNYSLRQLRIFITLAQAKSFSRAGDRIGLSQSAVSHSVKELERQTGVRLLDRTTREVVLTEAGQQLATRLERVLDELNSILRDAGRVGTQLTGTVRVAASQTISAHLIPQCIAQSNSLYPAIDFVLHDRPQQWVLESIRQGEVDFGIVIDPGAAVDLQCEAILSEPFLLLCRQDHPLAHQEWVSWQDLKQASLVLQDYASGSRPLIDAALAHFAIEADIVQEIGHPATLFPMVEAGIGISVLPALALPLPQGSHLQVKRLTPVVERQLMLARRKNRSLSTAAQALWDVVRTQASELTAARAKDPLYQL
;
A
#
# COMPACT_ATOMS: atom_id res chain seq x y z
N MET A 1 16.32 19.35 25.74
CA MET A 1 16.27 17.88 25.52
C MET A 1 17.63 17.43 25.01
N ASN A 2 18.33 16.57 25.76
CA ASN A 2 19.70 16.12 25.43
C ASN A 2 19.72 14.64 25.02
N TYR A 3 19.03 14.29 23.93
CA TYR A 3 19.16 12.94 23.38
C TYR A 3 20.36 12.87 22.45
N SER A 4 21.17 11.82 22.57
CA SER A 4 22.24 11.58 21.62
C SER A 4 21.77 10.65 20.51
N LEU A 5 22.22 10.86 19.27
CA LEU A 5 21.97 9.94 18.15
C LEU A 5 22.38 8.50 18.48
N ARG A 6 23.43 8.35 19.31
CA ARG A 6 23.88 7.04 19.78
C ARG A 6 22.82 6.33 20.63
N GLN A 7 22.17 7.03 21.56
CA GLN A 7 21.09 6.47 22.40
C GLN A 7 19.90 6.02 21.54
N LEU A 8 19.51 6.83 20.56
CA LEU A 8 18.41 6.51 19.65
C LEU A 8 18.71 5.27 18.81
N ARG A 9 19.95 5.15 18.27
CA ARG A 9 20.39 3.95 17.55
C ARG A 9 20.42 2.70 18.43
N ILE A 10 20.88 2.82 19.67
CA ILE A 10 20.88 1.70 20.64
C ILE A 10 19.47 1.20 20.88
N PHE A 11 18.51 2.12 21.08
CA PHE A 11 17.10 1.76 21.30
C PHE A 11 16.49 1.04 20.09
N ILE A 12 16.72 1.53 18.86
CA ILE A 12 16.25 0.89 17.64
C ILE A 12 16.86 -0.50 17.47
N THR A 13 18.17 -0.63 17.67
CA THR A 13 18.85 -1.94 17.57
C THR A 13 18.28 -2.92 18.59
N LEU A 14 17.95 -2.47 19.81
CA LEU A 14 17.28 -3.31 20.80
C LEU A 14 15.86 -3.71 20.40
N ALA A 15 15.10 -2.78 19.84
CA ALA A 15 13.74 -3.02 19.34
C ALA A 15 13.72 -4.12 18.26
N GLN A 16 14.67 -4.07 17.34
CA GLN A 16 14.84 -5.06 16.27
C GLN A 16 15.39 -6.40 16.76
N ALA A 17 16.38 -6.38 17.67
CA ALA A 17 17.02 -7.60 18.16
C ALA A 17 16.17 -8.35 19.18
N LYS A 18 15.23 -7.67 19.84
CA LYS A 18 14.38 -8.20 20.94
C LYS A 18 15.21 -8.90 22.03
N SER A 19 16.46 -8.49 22.21
CA SER A 19 17.40 -9.05 23.18
C SER A 19 18.53 -8.06 23.46
N PHE A 20 18.79 -7.78 24.74
CA PHE A 20 19.87 -6.87 25.14
C PHE A 20 21.26 -7.38 24.72
N SER A 21 21.53 -8.68 24.87
CA SER A 21 22.81 -9.27 24.47
C SER A 21 23.01 -9.16 22.97
N ARG A 22 22.03 -9.63 22.17
CA ARG A 22 22.08 -9.55 20.71
C ARG A 22 22.18 -8.10 20.19
N ALA A 23 21.51 -7.17 20.85
CA ALA A 23 21.65 -5.75 20.51
C ALA A 23 23.08 -5.26 20.80
N GLY A 24 23.64 -5.62 21.94
CA GLY A 24 25.03 -5.31 22.31
C GLY A 24 26.02 -5.85 21.29
N ASP A 25 25.89 -7.12 20.91
CA ASP A 25 26.75 -7.77 19.90
C ASP A 25 26.74 -7.02 18.56
N ARG A 26 25.55 -6.58 18.11
CA ARG A 26 25.39 -5.85 16.84
C ARG A 26 26.07 -4.47 16.80
N ILE A 27 26.22 -3.83 17.96
CA ILE A 27 26.73 -2.45 18.05
C ILE A 27 28.02 -2.32 18.84
N GLY A 28 28.63 -3.45 19.23
CA GLY A 28 29.88 -3.47 19.97
C GLY A 28 29.77 -2.92 21.40
N LEU A 29 28.66 -3.20 22.10
CA LEU A 29 28.42 -2.77 23.46
C LEU A 29 28.09 -3.95 24.37
N SER A 30 28.40 -3.81 25.68
CA SER A 30 27.94 -4.78 26.66
C SER A 30 26.42 -4.69 26.86
N GLN A 31 25.79 -5.80 27.28
CA GLN A 31 24.37 -5.85 27.64
C GLN A 31 24.00 -4.76 28.67
N SER A 32 24.87 -4.54 29.66
CA SER A 32 24.67 -3.53 30.69
C SER A 32 24.68 -2.10 30.14
N ALA A 33 25.55 -1.81 29.16
CA ALA A 33 25.63 -0.51 28.49
C ALA A 33 24.36 -0.24 27.65
N VAL A 34 23.85 -1.25 26.93
CA VAL A 34 22.55 -1.17 26.21
C VAL A 34 21.41 -0.89 27.19
N SER A 35 21.32 -1.65 28.29
CA SER A 35 20.29 -1.48 29.31
C SER A 35 20.34 -0.08 29.96
N HIS A 36 21.53 0.40 30.26
CA HIS A 36 21.73 1.74 30.84
C HIS A 36 21.29 2.84 29.86
N SER A 37 21.68 2.71 28.59
CA SER A 37 21.35 3.69 27.54
C SER A 37 19.83 3.82 27.35
N VAL A 38 19.11 2.68 27.35
CA VAL A 38 17.64 2.69 27.18
C VAL A 38 16.94 3.23 28.43
N LYS A 39 17.40 2.87 29.64
CA LYS A 39 16.87 3.47 30.88
C LYS A 39 17.04 4.99 30.90
N GLU A 40 18.18 5.48 30.44
CA GLU A 40 18.43 6.92 30.38
C GLU A 40 17.53 7.60 29.33
N LEU A 41 17.25 6.94 28.19
CA LEU A 41 16.27 7.42 27.21
C LEU A 41 14.87 7.47 27.79
N GLU A 42 14.42 6.41 28.51
CA GLU A 42 13.13 6.39 29.21
C GLU A 42 13.04 7.53 30.26
N ARG A 43 14.12 7.74 31.03
CA ARG A 43 14.19 8.84 32.01
C ARG A 43 14.05 10.22 31.37
N GLN A 44 14.70 10.42 30.23
CA GLN A 44 14.69 11.71 29.50
C GLN A 44 13.37 11.96 28.79
N THR A 45 12.72 10.91 28.26
CA THR A 45 11.40 11.01 27.61
C THR A 45 10.25 11.06 28.62
N GLY A 46 10.47 10.59 29.85
CA GLY A 46 9.43 10.44 30.86
C GLY A 46 8.46 9.28 30.56
N VAL A 47 8.76 8.45 29.57
CA VAL A 47 7.89 7.38 29.09
C VAL A 47 8.60 6.04 29.16
N ARG A 48 7.92 5.00 29.62
CA ARG A 48 8.42 3.62 29.51
C ARG A 48 8.32 3.15 28.08
N LEU A 49 9.43 2.66 27.54
CA LEU A 49 9.55 2.16 26.17
C LEU A 49 9.59 0.63 26.12
N LEU A 50 9.90 -0.01 27.26
CA LEU A 50 9.99 -1.46 27.40
C LEU A 50 9.09 -1.96 28.52
N ASP A 51 8.37 -3.05 28.26
CA ASP A 51 7.74 -3.87 29.29
C ASP A 51 8.79 -4.81 29.89
N ARG A 52 8.99 -4.70 31.20
CA ARG A 52 10.00 -5.47 31.92
C ARG A 52 9.42 -6.82 32.34
N THR A 53 9.42 -7.78 31.44
CA THR A 53 9.32 -9.18 31.80
C THR A 53 10.71 -9.82 31.81
N THR A 54 10.95 -10.74 32.72
CA THR A 54 12.30 -11.28 33.02
C THR A 54 12.89 -12.18 31.93
N ARG A 55 12.18 -12.44 30.85
CA ARG A 55 12.59 -13.41 29.80
C ARG A 55 12.65 -12.85 28.37
N GLU A 56 11.91 -11.79 28.06
CA GLU A 56 11.87 -11.22 26.71
C GLU A 56 11.84 -9.69 26.74
N VAL A 57 12.41 -9.06 25.70
CA VAL A 57 12.31 -7.61 25.47
C VAL A 57 11.04 -7.37 24.68
N VAL A 58 10.02 -6.85 25.35
CA VAL A 58 8.76 -6.43 24.73
C VAL A 58 8.71 -4.91 24.77
N LEU A 59 8.34 -4.30 23.65
CA LEU A 59 8.12 -2.85 23.58
C LEU A 59 6.73 -2.52 24.12
N THR A 60 6.63 -1.41 24.85
CA THR A 60 5.32 -0.79 25.12
C THR A 60 4.74 -0.21 23.82
N GLU A 61 3.48 0.18 23.82
CA GLU A 61 2.87 0.89 22.69
C GLU A 61 3.67 2.17 22.35
N ALA A 62 4.05 2.95 23.35
CA ALA A 62 4.90 4.13 23.17
C ALA A 62 6.28 3.76 22.61
N GLY A 63 6.86 2.65 23.07
CA GLY A 63 8.12 2.12 22.56
C GLY A 63 8.02 1.71 21.09
N GLN A 64 6.94 1.04 20.71
CA GLN A 64 6.71 0.63 19.32
C GLN A 64 6.54 1.84 18.40
N GLN A 65 5.72 2.81 18.79
CA GLN A 65 5.52 4.04 18.03
C GLN A 65 6.82 4.84 17.89
N LEU A 66 7.60 4.94 18.99
CA LEU A 66 8.88 5.64 18.96
C LEU A 66 9.90 4.93 18.06
N ALA A 67 10.02 3.59 18.14
CA ALA A 67 10.95 2.81 17.32
C ALA A 67 10.67 3.02 15.84
N THR A 68 9.42 2.86 15.40
CA THR A 68 9.00 3.03 13.99
C THR A 68 9.34 4.44 13.47
N ARG A 69 9.06 5.47 14.27
CA ARG A 69 9.32 6.86 13.85
C ARG A 69 10.81 7.20 13.85
N LEU A 70 11.57 6.74 14.85
CA LEU A 70 13.00 6.99 14.94
C LEU A 70 13.82 6.28 13.87
N GLU A 71 13.49 5.03 13.56
CA GLU A 71 14.14 4.27 12.50
C GLU A 71 14.14 5.07 11.20
N ARG A 72 12.99 5.61 10.86
CA ARG A 72 12.81 6.44 9.69
C ARG A 72 13.58 7.76 9.74
N VAL A 73 13.55 8.49 10.87
CA VAL A 73 14.29 9.75 11.04
C VAL A 73 15.80 9.51 10.90
N LEU A 74 16.31 8.40 11.44
CA LEU A 74 17.73 8.05 11.32
C LEU A 74 18.10 7.63 9.89
N ASP A 75 17.22 6.91 9.18
CA ASP A 75 17.43 6.57 7.78
C ASP A 75 17.47 7.84 6.91
N GLU A 76 16.55 8.77 7.15
CA GLU A 76 16.53 10.06 6.46
C GLU A 76 17.78 10.90 6.75
N LEU A 77 18.19 10.97 8.02
CA LEU A 77 19.44 11.66 8.39
C LEU A 77 20.65 11.03 7.71
N ASN A 78 20.72 9.69 7.69
CA ASN A 78 21.80 8.98 7.00
C ASN A 78 21.78 9.24 5.48
N SER A 79 20.59 9.35 4.87
CA SER A 79 20.46 9.71 3.45
C SER A 79 20.96 11.12 3.20
N ILE A 80 20.50 12.10 3.97
CA ILE A 80 20.93 13.51 3.87
C ILE A 80 22.45 13.64 4.03
N LEU A 81 23.04 12.95 5.01
CA LEU A 81 24.47 12.99 5.24
C LEU A 81 25.27 12.31 4.11
N ARG A 82 24.73 11.25 3.53
CA ARG A 82 25.34 10.60 2.35
C ARG A 82 25.25 11.51 1.13
N ASP A 83 24.12 12.14 0.91
CA ASP A 83 23.91 13.06 -0.22
C ASP A 83 24.80 14.30 -0.10
N ALA A 84 25.00 14.84 1.11
CA ALA A 84 25.90 15.95 1.38
C ALA A 84 27.38 15.62 1.18
N GLY A 85 27.76 14.34 1.37
CA GLY A 85 29.14 13.86 1.17
C GLY A 85 29.48 13.42 -0.26
N ARG A 86 28.47 13.34 -1.15
CA ARG A 86 28.61 12.88 -2.54
C ARG A 86 28.30 14.00 -3.52
N VAL A 87 29.31 14.68 -3.97
CA VAL A 87 29.31 15.42 -5.24
C VAL A 87 29.44 14.37 -6.35
N GLY A 88 28.31 13.73 -6.76
CA GLY A 88 28.32 12.76 -7.87
C GLY A 88 27.35 11.59 -7.72
N THR A 89 26.27 11.63 -8.38
CA THR A 89 25.61 10.75 -9.35
C THR A 89 24.83 9.50 -8.92
N GLN A 90 24.90 8.91 -7.74
CA GLN A 90 24.12 7.71 -7.46
C GLN A 90 23.13 7.92 -6.29
N LEU A 91 21.84 7.94 -6.61
CA LEU A 91 20.76 7.98 -5.60
C LEU A 91 20.81 6.68 -4.79
N THR A 92 20.80 6.80 -3.46
CA THR A 92 20.86 5.65 -2.55
C THR A 92 19.84 5.83 -1.42
N GLY A 93 19.44 4.74 -0.79
CA GLY A 93 18.59 4.77 0.40
C GLY A 93 17.44 3.78 0.31
N THR A 94 16.65 3.71 1.37
CA THR A 94 15.45 2.88 1.42
C THR A 94 14.23 3.75 1.23
N VAL A 95 13.39 3.42 0.26
CA VAL A 95 12.10 4.08 0.00
C VAL A 95 10.98 3.10 0.32
N ARG A 96 10.12 3.49 1.23
CA ARG A 96 8.98 2.70 1.68
C ARG A 96 7.72 3.18 0.98
N VAL A 97 7.08 2.29 0.25
CA VAL A 97 5.86 2.57 -0.52
C VAL A 97 4.75 1.67 -0.04
N ALA A 98 3.56 2.22 0.22
CA ALA A 98 2.39 1.44 0.54
C ALA A 98 1.40 1.44 -0.62
N ALA A 99 0.79 0.29 -0.89
CA ALA A 99 -0.25 0.17 -1.90
C ALA A 99 -1.29 -0.88 -1.50
N SER A 100 -2.52 -0.73 -2.02
CA SER A 100 -3.55 -1.73 -1.83
C SER A 100 -3.32 -2.94 -2.72
N GLN A 101 -3.85 -4.07 -2.31
CA GLN A 101 -3.55 -5.41 -2.84
C GLN A 101 -3.60 -5.53 -4.38
N THR A 102 -4.65 -4.98 -5.02
CA THR A 102 -4.75 -5.03 -6.49
C THR A 102 -3.64 -4.20 -7.17
N ILE A 103 -3.31 -3.04 -6.59
CA ILE A 103 -2.25 -2.16 -7.08
C ILE A 103 -0.88 -2.83 -6.85
N SER A 104 -0.67 -3.41 -5.67
CA SER A 104 0.54 -4.16 -5.32
C SER A 104 0.79 -5.34 -6.26
N ALA A 105 -0.27 -6.05 -6.67
CA ALA A 105 -0.14 -7.22 -7.53
C ALA A 105 0.14 -6.88 -9.01
N HIS A 106 -0.42 -5.76 -9.54
CA HIS A 106 -0.48 -5.54 -10.98
C HIS A 106 0.25 -4.29 -11.49
N LEU A 107 0.58 -3.32 -10.61
CA LEU A 107 1.35 -2.13 -10.98
C LEU A 107 2.76 -2.16 -10.38
N ILE A 108 2.87 -2.45 -9.09
CA ILE A 108 4.13 -2.31 -8.35
C ILE A 108 5.26 -3.24 -8.85
N PRO A 109 5.03 -4.49 -9.29
CA PRO A 109 6.12 -5.34 -9.76
C PRO A 109 6.93 -4.73 -10.89
N GLN A 110 6.28 -4.06 -11.85
CA GLN A 110 6.95 -3.37 -12.94
C GLN A 110 7.71 -2.13 -12.43
N CYS A 111 7.14 -1.42 -11.46
CA CYS A 111 7.81 -0.28 -10.83
C CYS A 111 9.10 -0.72 -10.11
N ILE A 112 9.06 -1.84 -9.39
CA ILE A 112 10.25 -2.40 -8.71
C ILE A 112 11.30 -2.82 -9.75
N ALA A 113 10.90 -3.54 -10.80
CA ALA A 113 11.82 -3.99 -11.84
C ALA A 113 12.51 -2.80 -12.53
N GLN A 114 11.75 -1.76 -12.88
CA GLN A 114 12.30 -0.55 -13.49
C GLN A 114 13.18 0.24 -12.50
N SER A 115 12.76 0.35 -11.24
CA SER A 115 13.53 0.99 -10.19
C SER A 115 14.90 0.33 -10.00
N ASN A 116 14.94 -1.00 -9.92
CA ASN A 116 16.19 -1.75 -9.78
C ASN A 116 17.14 -1.54 -10.96
N SER A 117 16.59 -1.35 -12.17
CA SER A 117 17.38 -1.06 -13.37
C SER A 117 17.93 0.37 -13.38
N LEU A 118 17.10 1.37 -13.04
CA LEU A 118 17.47 2.79 -13.09
C LEU A 118 18.27 3.24 -11.86
N TYR A 119 17.94 2.69 -10.70
CA TYR A 119 18.45 3.11 -9.40
C TYR A 119 18.86 1.92 -8.52
N PRO A 120 19.87 1.13 -8.93
CA PRO A 120 20.23 -0.14 -8.27
C PRO A 120 20.69 0.01 -6.81
N ALA A 121 20.96 1.22 -6.36
CA ALA A 121 21.34 1.53 -4.98
C ALA A 121 20.19 2.08 -4.12
N ILE A 122 18.95 2.07 -4.64
CA ILE A 122 17.74 2.37 -3.88
C ILE A 122 17.04 1.06 -3.52
N ASP A 123 16.82 0.83 -2.23
CA ASP A 123 16.00 -0.27 -1.74
C ASP A 123 14.52 0.11 -1.80
N PHE A 124 13.76 -0.52 -2.69
CA PHE A 124 12.30 -0.36 -2.76
C PHE A 124 11.64 -1.33 -1.77
N VAL A 125 10.98 -0.81 -0.74
CA VAL A 125 10.25 -1.60 0.25
C VAL A 125 8.75 -1.40 0.07
N LEU A 126 8.05 -2.46 -0.35
CA LEU A 126 6.59 -2.45 -0.52
C LEU A 126 5.89 -2.87 0.77
N HIS A 127 4.89 -2.09 1.17
CA HIS A 127 3.90 -2.42 2.19
C HIS A 127 2.55 -2.72 1.49
N ASP A 128 2.29 -3.99 1.20
CA ASP A 128 1.01 -4.47 0.66
C ASP A 128 -0.02 -4.55 1.79
N ARG A 129 -0.98 -3.63 1.80
CA ARG A 129 -1.96 -3.45 2.88
C ARG A 129 -3.32 -3.00 2.32
N PRO A 130 -4.44 -3.24 3.06
CA PRO A 130 -5.72 -2.63 2.76
C PRO A 130 -5.63 -1.09 2.73
N GLN A 131 -6.47 -0.43 1.93
CA GLN A 131 -6.38 1.02 1.71
C GLN A 131 -6.40 1.86 2.99
N GLN A 132 -7.18 1.47 3.99
CA GLN A 132 -7.22 2.20 5.26
C GLN A 132 -5.85 2.25 5.94
N TRP A 133 -5.10 1.13 5.90
CA TRP A 133 -3.74 1.04 6.42
C TRP A 133 -2.74 1.83 5.57
N VAL A 134 -2.92 1.85 4.24
CA VAL A 134 -2.09 2.68 3.35
C VAL A 134 -2.22 4.16 3.74
N LEU A 135 -3.46 4.65 3.87
CA LEU A 135 -3.72 6.04 4.27
C LEU A 135 -3.15 6.38 5.64
N GLU A 136 -3.31 5.49 6.61
CA GLU A 136 -2.78 5.69 7.96
C GLU A 136 -1.26 5.66 7.99
N SER A 137 -0.63 4.72 7.29
CA SER A 137 0.84 4.65 7.17
C SER A 137 1.44 5.90 6.54
N ILE A 138 0.76 6.51 5.55
CA ILE A 138 1.17 7.80 4.99
C ILE A 138 1.05 8.90 6.05
N ARG A 139 -0.07 8.98 6.77
CA ARG A 139 -0.32 10.00 7.81
C ARG A 139 0.68 9.91 8.95
N GLN A 140 0.94 8.72 9.43
CA GLN A 140 1.92 8.48 10.49
C GLN A 140 3.36 8.59 9.99
N GLY A 141 3.52 8.54 8.68
CA GLY A 141 4.79 8.62 8.01
C GLY A 141 5.62 7.35 8.18
N GLU A 142 5.01 6.21 8.25
CA GLU A 142 5.65 4.90 8.19
C GLU A 142 6.15 4.60 6.78
N VAL A 143 5.57 5.24 5.77
CA VAL A 143 5.99 5.17 4.38
C VAL A 143 6.28 6.57 3.82
N ASP A 144 7.07 6.63 2.78
CA ASP A 144 7.43 7.89 2.10
C ASP A 144 6.25 8.41 1.29
N PHE A 145 5.58 7.49 0.59
CA PHE A 145 4.34 7.74 -0.14
C PHE A 145 3.52 6.46 -0.32
N GLY A 146 2.31 6.58 -0.81
CA GLY A 146 1.47 5.44 -1.14
C GLY A 146 0.69 5.63 -2.42
N ILE A 147 0.13 4.53 -2.92
CA ILE A 147 -0.83 4.55 -4.03
C ILE A 147 -2.20 4.17 -3.47
N VAL A 148 -3.15 5.07 -3.60
CA VAL A 148 -4.49 4.96 -3.03
C VAL A 148 -5.56 5.11 -4.12
N ILE A 149 -6.76 4.64 -3.80
CA ILE A 149 -7.94 4.81 -4.65
C ILE A 149 -8.73 5.96 -4.05
N ASP A 150 -8.98 6.98 -4.82
CA ASP A 150 -9.78 8.16 -4.48
C ASP A 150 -9.98 8.38 -2.95
N PRO A 151 -9.02 9.02 -2.28
CA PRO A 151 -9.08 9.16 -0.81
C PRO A 151 -10.12 10.19 -0.35
N GLY A 152 -10.92 10.73 -1.28
CA GLY A 152 -11.88 11.78 -0.99
C GLY A 152 -11.21 13.09 -0.54
N ALA A 153 -11.86 13.82 0.35
CA ALA A 153 -11.37 15.11 0.87
C ALA A 153 -10.26 14.94 1.94
N ALA A 154 -9.19 14.22 1.61
CA ALA A 154 -8.02 14.06 2.50
C ALA A 154 -7.19 15.35 2.53
N VAL A 155 -7.61 16.33 3.32
CA VAL A 155 -6.98 17.69 3.40
C VAL A 155 -5.53 17.67 3.91
N ASP A 156 -5.12 16.60 4.57
CA ASP A 156 -3.80 16.34 5.15
C ASP A 156 -2.82 15.67 4.16
N LEU A 157 -3.33 15.18 3.05
CA LEU A 157 -2.55 14.54 2.00
C LEU A 157 -2.45 15.43 0.76
N GLN A 158 -1.35 15.28 0.05
CA GLN A 158 -1.19 15.77 -1.32
C GLN A 158 -1.30 14.55 -2.24
N CYS A 159 -2.30 14.60 -3.12
CA CYS A 159 -2.61 13.51 -4.05
C CYS A 159 -2.40 13.97 -5.49
N GLU A 160 -1.90 13.06 -6.33
CA GLU A 160 -1.71 13.22 -7.77
C GLU A 160 -2.35 12.02 -8.48
N ALA A 161 -3.33 12.27 -9.35
CA ALA A 161 -3.96 11.23 -10.15
C ALA A 161 -2.97 10.66 -11.17
N ILE A 162 -2.86 9.33 -11.24
CA ILE A 162 -1.91 8.65 -12.13
C ILE A 162 -2.55 7.68 -13.11
N LEU A 163 -3.75 7.16 -12.78
CA LEU A 163 -4.46 6.22 -13.63
C LEU A 163 -5.95 6.24 -13.31
N SER A 164 -6.80 6.27 -14.35
CA SER A 164 -8.22 5.99 -14.25
C SER A 164 -8.53 4.66 -14.94
N GLU A 165 -9.43 3.88 -14.35
CA GLU A 165 -9.81 2.57 -14.90
C GLU A 165 -11.25 2.21 -14.58
N PRO A 166 -11.95 1.50 -15.50
CA PRO A 166 -13.34 1.13 -15.33
C PRO A 166 -13.50 -0.03 -14.34
N PHE A 167 -14.69 -0.10 -13.73
CA PHE A 167 -15.19 -1.32 -13.15
C PHE A 167 -15.77 -2.24 -14.22
N LEU A 168 -15.50 -3.53 -14.06
CA LEU A 168 -15.97 -4.60 -14.94
C LEU A 168 -16.81 -5.59 -14.14
N LEU A 169 -17.77 -6.23 -14.81
CA LEU A 169 -18.44 -7.39 -14.28
C LEU A 169 -17.55 -8.62 -14.41
N LEU A 170 -17.47 -9.43 -13.38
CA LEU A 170 -16.87 -10.77 -13.38
C LEU A 170 -17.99 -11.80 -13.21
N CYS A 171 -18.09 -12.76 -14.11
CA CYS A 171 -19.06 -13.84 -14.04
C CYS A 171 -18.47 -15.13 -14.64
N ARG A 172 -19.17 -16.24 -14.45
CA ARG A 172 -18.84 -17.50 -15.15
C ARG A 172 -19.21 -17.39 -16.63
N GLN A 173 -18.52 -18.17 -17.49
CA GLN A 173 -18.77 -18.24 -18.92
C GLN A 173 -20.18 -18.73 -19.25
N ASP A 174 -20.79 -19.56 -18.40
CA ASP A 174 -22.15 -20.09 -18.57
C ASP A 174 -23.22 -19.16 -17.96
N HIS A 175 -22.84 -18.04 -17.35
CA HIS A 175 -23.79 -17.08 -16.79
C HIS A 175 -24.53 -16.34 -17.91
N PRO A 176 -25.83 -16.06 -17.81
CA PRO A 176 -26.61 -15.35 -18.85
C PRO A 176 -25.96 -14.03 -19.29
N LEU A 177 -25.39 -13.25 -18.36
CA LEU A 177 -24.73 -11.98 -18.67
C LEU A 177 -23.40 -12.16 -19.44
N ALA A 178 -22.81 -13.34 -19.44
CA ALA A 178 -21.60 -13.61 -20.20
C ALA A 178 -21.80 -13.55 -21.72
N HIS A 179 -23.01 -13.75 -22.20
CA HIS A 179 -23.37 -13.76 -23.62
C HIS A 179 -23.72 -12.37 -24.17
N GLN A 180 -23.82 -11.35 -23.30
CA GLN A 180 -24.08 -9.98 -23.72
C GLN A 180 -22.76 -9.31 -24.17
N GLU A 181 -22.85 -8.37 -25.08
CA GLU A 181 -21.70 -7.58 -25.53
C GLU A 181 -21.22 -6.60 -24.45
N TRP A 182 -22.16 -5.92 -23.81
CA TRP A 182 -21.99 -5.10 -22.60
C TRP A 182 -23.11 -5.41 -21.62
N VAL A 183 -22.91 -5.13 -20.35
CA VAL A 183 -23.87 -5.36 -19.29
C VAL A 183 -24.26 -4.02 -18.66
N SER A 184 -25.57 -3.76 -18.56
CA SER A 184 -26.05 -2.60 -17.82
C SER A 184 -25.91 -2.83 -16.31
N TRP A 185 -25.64 -1.77 -15.56
CA TRP A 185 -25.76 -1.85 -14.10
C TRP A 185 -27.14 -2.37 -13.68
N GLN A 186 -28.21 -2.05 -14.41
CA GLN A 186 -29.57 -2.53 -14.14
C GLN A 186 -29.70 -4.07 -14.24
N ASP A 187 -28.84 -4.73 -15.01
CA ASP A 187 -28.84 -6.19 -15.12
C ASP A 187 -28.32 -6.87 -13.85
N LEU A 188 -27.70 -6.09 -12.93
CA LEU A 188 -27.28 -6.57 -11.62
C LEU A 188 -28.40 -6.57 -10.57
N LYS A 189 -29.58 -6.06 -10.92
CA LYS A 189 -30.74 -6.06 -10.03
C LYS A 189 -31.12 -7.49 -9.66
N GLN A 190 -31.22 -7.74 -8.34
CA GLN A 190 -31.48 -9.07 -7.78
C GLN A 190 -30.37 -10.11 -8.04
N ALA A 191 -29.21 -9.70 -8.56
CA ALA A 191 -28.08 -10.61 -8.68
C ALA A 191 -27.43 -10.83 -7.31
N SER A 192 -26.99 -12.07 -7.07
CA SER A 192 -26.13 -12.38 -5.92
C SER A 192 -24.72 -11.87 -6.20
N LEU A 193 -24.27 -10.88 -5.42
CA LEU A 193 -22.97 -10.25 -5.57
C LEU A 193 -21.98 -10.77 -4.53
N VAL A 194 -20.77 -11.05 -4.99
CA VAL A 194 -19.59 -11.28 -4.17
C VAL A 194 -18.69 -10.05 -4.32
N LEU A 195 -18.54 -9.25 -3.28
CA LEU A 195 -17.80 -7.99 -3.34
C LEU A 195 -16.63 -7.97 -2.37
N GLN A 196 -15.66 -7.07 -2.59
CA GLN A 196 -14.68 -6.76 -1.57
C GLN A 196 -15.34 -6.08 -0.36
N ASP A 197 -14.76 -6.27 0.81
CA ASP A 197 -15.17 -5.59 2.04
C ASP A 197 -14.78 -4.09 2.02
N TYR A 198 -15.17 -3.36 3.08
CA TYR A 198 -14.93 -1.92 3.22
C TYR A 198 -13.46 -1.55 3.52
N ALA A 199 -12.57 -2.52 3.69
CA ALA A 199 -11.14 -2.27 3.73
C ALA A 199 -10.56 -1.93 2.34
N SER A 200 -11.29 -2.28 1.27
CA SER A 200 -10.99 -1.92 -0.11
C SER A 200 -11.49 -0.50 -0.44
N GLY A 201 -10.64 0.31 -1.05
CA GLY A 201 -11.04 1.62 -1.57
C GLY A 201 -12.02 1.54 -2.76
N SER A 202 -12.16 0.39 -3.40
CA SER A 202 -13.13 0.19 -4.50
C SER A 202 -14.56 0.00 -4.02
N ARG A 203 -14.77 -0.59 -2.83
CA ARG A 203 -16.09 -0.92 -2.33
C ARG A 203 -17.03 0.30 -2.21
N PRO A 204 -16.62 1.43 -1.61
CA PRO A 204 -17.47 2.61 -1.54
C PRO A 204 -17.89 3.15 -2.91
N LEU A 205 -17.01 3.03 -3.92
CA LEU A 205 -17.31 3.48 -5.29
C LEU A 205 -18.34 2.56 -5.97
N ILE A 206 -18.23 1.24 -5.75
CA ILE A 206 -19.20 0.26 -6.26
C ILE A 206 -20.56 0.48 -5.59
N ASP A 207 -20.60 0.66 -4.27
CA ASP A 207 -21.83 0.94 -3.53
C ASP A 207 -22.48 2.24 -3.99
N ALA A 208 -21.68 3.28 -4.24
CA ALA A 208 -22.16 4.55 -4.78
C ALA A 208 -22.77 4.37 -6.20
N ALA A 209 -22.16 3.53 -7.04
CA ALA A 209 -22.71 3.21 -8.36
C ALA A 209 -24.02 2.43 -8.26
N LEU A 210 -24.10 1.40 -7.42
CA LEU A 210 -25.33 0.65 -7.17
C LEU A 210 -26.46 1.58 -6.68
N ALA A 211 -26.15 2.46 -5.73
CA ALA A 211 -27.11 3.44 -5.21
C ALA A 211 -27.53 4.46 -6.28
N HIS A 212 -26.59 4.98 -7.08
CA HIS A 212 -26.87 5.94 -8.16
C HIS A 212 -27.82 5.37 -9.20
N PHE A 213 -27.68 4.10 -9.53
CA PHE A 213 -28.55 3.41 -10.50
C PHE A 213 -29.77 2.76 -9.85
N ALA A 214 -30.02 3.00 -8.56
CA ALA A 214 -31.15 2.43 -7.79
C ALA A 214 -31.23 0.89 -7.88
N ILE A 215 -30.07 0.23 -7.69
CA ILE A 215 -29.94 -1.23 -7.77
C ILE A 215 -29.93 -1.81 -6.37
N GLU A 216 -30.90 -2.63 -6.09
CA GLU A 216 -30.93 -3.50 -4.90
C GLU A 216 -30.31 -4.83 -5.28
N ALA A 217 -29.02 -4.99 -5.02
CA ALA A 217 -28.31 -6.25 -5.21
C ALA A 217 -28.18 -7.00 -3.89
N ASP A 218 -28.24 -8.33 -3.96
CA ASP A 218 -28.02 -9.21 -2.82
C ASP A 218 -26.51 -9.46 -2.64
N ILE A 219 -25.89 -8.85 -1.62
CA ILE A 219 -24.47 -9.07 -1.32
C ILE A 219 -24.35 -10.31 -0.46
N VAL A 220 -24.11 -11.45 -1.11
CA VAL A 220 -24.07 -12.76 -0.46
C VAL A 220 -22.72 -13.04 0.23
N GLN A 221 -21.63 -12.38 -0.20
CA GLN A 221 -20.31 -12.51 0.41
C GLN A 221 -19.54 -11.20 0.34
N GLU A 222 -18.83 -10.89 1.42
CA GLU A 222 -17.85 -9.81 1.51
C GLU A 222 -16.45 -10.38 1.77
N ILE A 223 -15.47 -10.01 0.95
CA ILE A 223 -14.15 -10.64 0.94
C ILE A 223 -13.04 -9.61 1.10
N GLY A 224 -12.10 -9.89 2.02
CA GLY A 224 -10.98 -9.00 2.30
C GLY A 224 -9.86 -9.03 1.24
N HIS A 225 -9.76 -10.11 0.44
CA HIS A 225 -8.66 -10.26 -0.52
C HIS A 225 -9.15 -10.39 -1.96
N PRO A 226 -8.70 -9.52 -2.90
CA PRO A 226 -9.21 -9.51 -4.29
C PRO A 226 -9.09 -10.86 -5.01
N ALA A 227 -8.01 -11.61 -4.79
CA ALA A 227 -7.81 -12.91 -5.43
C ALA A 227 -8.85 -13.96 -5.02
N THR A 228 -9.55 -13.78 -3.90
CA THR A 228 -10.62 -14.69 -3.45
C THR A 228 -11.91 -14.49 -4.27
N LEU A 229 -12.08 -13.36 -4.97
CA LEU A 229 -13.23 -13.12 -5.85
C LEU A 229 -13.32 -14.17 -6.96
N PHE A 230 -12.20 -14.50 -7.59
CA PHE A 230 -12.17 -15.41 -8.74
C PHE A 230 -12.71 -16.81 -8.39
N PRO A 231 -12.18 -17.53 -7.39
CA PRO A 231 -12.71 -18.85 -7.04
C PRO A 231 -14.13 -18.81 -6.48
N MET A 232 -14.55 -17.72 -5.82
CA MET A 232 -15.93 -17.58 -5.35
C MET A 232 -16.92 -17.48 -6.52
N VAL A 233 -16.60 -16.65 -7.52
CA VAL A 233 -17.45 -16.54 -8.73
C VAL A 233 -17.39 -17.82 -9.55
N GLU A 234 -16.23 -18.46 -9.67
CA GLU A 234 -16.07 -19.73 -10.37
C GLU A 234 -16.88 -20.87 -9.74
N ALA A 235 -16.99 -20.89 -8.40
CA ALA A 235 -17.83 -21.80 -7.67
C ALA A 235 -19.34 -21.54 -7.83
N GLY A 236 -19.74 -20.46 -8.52
CA GLY A 236 -21.13 -20.11 -8.76
C GLY A 236 -21.86 -19.48 -7.56
N ILE A 237 -21.13 -18.93 -6.57
CA ILE A 237 -21.71 -18.28 -5.40
C ILE A 237 -22.43 -16.99 -5.78
N GLY A 238 -21.92 -16.30 -6.81
CA GLY A 238 -22.48 -15.06 -7.34
C GLY A 238 -21.61 -14.51 -8.46
N ILE A 239 -21.92 -13.30 -8.89
CA ILE A 239 -21.12 -12.49 -9.80
C ILE A 239 -20.39 -11.41 -9.01
N SER A 240 -19.41 -10.74 -9.62
CA SER A 240 -18.65 -9.69 -8.93
C SER A 240 -18.43 -8.46 -9.80
N VAL A 241 -18.22 -7.32 -9.16
CA VAL A 241 -17.72 -6.10 -9.79
C VAL A 241 -16.29 -5.88 -9.32
N LEU A 242 -15.36 -5.77 -10.27
CA LEU A 242 -13.94 -5.61 -9.99
C LEU A 242 -13.31 -4.53 -10.88
N PRO A 243 -12.22 -3.90 -10.45
CA PRO A 243 -11.50 -2.95 -11.29
C PRO A 243 -10.73 -3.67 -12.40
N ALA A 244 -10.58 -3.03 -13.52
CA ALA A 244 -9.88 -3.59 -14.67
C ALA A 244 -8.40 -3.93 -14.38
N LEU A 245 -7.77 -3.30 -13.39
CA LEU A 245 -6.41 -3.65 -12.93
C LEU A 245 -6.32 -5.06 -12.33
N ALA A 246 -7.43 -5.67 -11.92
CA ALA A 246 -7.43 -7.04 -11.42
C ALA A 246 -7.20 -8.11 -12.51
N LEU A 247 -7.14 -7.70 -13.77
CA LEU A 247 -6.82 -8.59 -14.91
C LEU A 247 -5.30 -8.78 -15.07
N PRO A 248 -4.85 -9.91 -15.63
CA PRO A 248 -5.64 -10.95 -16.31
C PRO A 248 -6.38 -11.91 -15.37
N LEU A 249 -7.40 -12.59 -15.89
CA LEU A 249 -8.08 -13.68 -15.19
C LEU A 249 -7.11 -14.84 -14.93
N PRO A 250 -7.34 -15.66 -13.88
CA PRO A 250 -6.57 -16.87 -13.64
C PRO A 250 -6.59 -17.79 -14.86
N GLN A 251 -5.44 -18.33 -15.24
CA GLN A 251 -5.32 -19.24 -16.37
C GLN A 251 -6.17 -20.52 -16.15
N GLY A 252 -6.88 -20.94 -17.19
CA GLY A 252 -7.72 -22.12 -17.14
C GLY A 252 -9.05 -21.95 -16.39
N SER A 253 -9.37 -20.74 -15.90
CA SER A 253 -10.66 -20.46 -15.27
C SER A 253 -11.80 -20.42 -16.29
N HIS A 254 -13.00 -20.79 -15.83
CA HIS A 254 -14.25 -20.63 -16.59
C HIS A 254 -14.91 -19.28 -16.34
N LEU A 255 -14.09 -18.24 -16.12
CA LEU A 255 -14.52 -16.88 -15.84
C LEU A 255 -14.48 -16.02 -17.09
N GLN A 256 -15.31 -15.00 -17.10
CA GLN A 256 -15.34 -13.97 -18.13
C GLN A 256 -15.59 -12.60 -17.49
N VAL A 257 -14.99 -11.57 -18.08
CA VAL A 257 -15.29 -10.17 -17.72
C VAL A 257 -16.12 -9.51 -18.80
N LYS A 258 -16.99 -8.59 -18.37
CA LYS A 258 -17.84 -7.78 -19.26
C LYS A 258 -17.74 -6.32 -18.86
N ARG A 259 -17.91 -5.46 -19.86
CA ARG A 259 -18.03 -4.01 -19.61
C ARG A 259 -19.35 -3.72 -18.92
N LEU A 260 -19.31 -2.83 -17.93
CA LEU A 260 -20.50 -2.26 -17.32
C LEU A 260 -20.85 -0.91 -17.96
N THR A 261 -22.10 -0.68 -18.24
CA THR A 261 -22.58 0.56 -18.84
C THR A 261 -23.72 1.16 -17.99
N PRO A 262 -23.74 2.48 -17.76
CA PRO A 262 -22.67 3.44 -18.07
C PRO A 262 -21.35 3.13 -17.38
N VAL A 263 -20.24 3.60 -17.95
CA VAL A 263 -18.91 3.35 -17.38
C VAL A 263 -18.80 4.09 -16.03
N VAL A 264 -18.41 3.37 -15.01
CA VAL A 264 -18.01 3.92 -13.71
C VAL A 264 -16.53 3.59 -13.50
N GLU A 265 -15.76 4.60 -13.22
CA GLU A 265 -14.30 4.46 -13.06
C GLU A 265 -13.89 4.67 -11.60
N ARG A 266 -12.72 4.13 -11.26
CA ARG A 266 -11.96 4.52 -10.08
C ARG A 266 -10.66 5.18 -10.49
N GLN A 267 -10.19 6.09 -9.64
CA GLN A 267 -8.96 6.83 -9.87
C GLN A 267 -7.87 6.37 -8.90
N LEU A 268 -6.73 5.96 -9.44
CA LEU A 268 -5.53 5.68 -8.65
C LEU A 268 -4.73 6.97 -8.50
N MET A 269 -4.31 7.24 -7.28
CA MET A 269 -3.59 8.45 -6.93
C MET A 269 -2.32 8.12 -6.15
N LEU A 270 -1.21 8.74 -6.53
CA LEU A 270 -0.05 8.85 -5.66
C LEU A 270 -0.38 9.82 -4.52
N ALA A 271 -0.10 9.42 -3.29
CA ALA A 271 -0.41 10.20 -2.11
C ALA A 271 0.79 10.31 -1.16
N ARG A 272 1.05 11.51 -0.67
CA ARG A 272 2.05 11.81 0.36
C ARG A 272 1.52 12.81 1.37
N ARG A 273 2.19 12.98 2.49
CA ARG A 273 1.83 14.06 3.43
C ARG A 273 2.02 15.44 2.80
N LYS A 274 1.03 16.31 2.97
CA LYS A 274 1.02 17.64 2.37
C LYS A 274 2.20 18.51 2.79
N ASN A 275 2.61 18.43 4.04
CA ASN A 275 3.64 19.30 4.62
C ASN A 275 5.02 18.63 4.68
N ARG A 276 5.27 17.64 3.84
CA ARG A 276 6.57 16.96 3.78
C ARG A 276 7.02 16.75 2.36
N SER A 277 8.22 17.20 2.04
CA SER A 277 8.89 16.90 0.78
C SER A 277 9.36 15.44 0.78
N LEU A 278 9.38 14.82 -0.38
CA LEU A 278 10.03 13.54 -0.59
C LEU A 278 11.55 13.74 -0.57
N SER A 279 12.28 12.72 -0.12
CA SER A 279 13.72 12.64 -0.36
C SER A 279 14.00 12.51 -1.86
N THR A 280 15.22 12.76 -2.30
CA THR A 280 15.58 12.63 -3.73
C THR A 280 15.35 11.21 -4.24
N ALA A 281 15.64 10.18 -3.42
CA ALA A 281 15.36 8.78 -3.76
C ALA A 281 13.85 8.51 -3.83
N ALA A 282 13.06 9.00 -2.88
CA ALA A 282 11.60 8.82 -2.89
C ALA A 282 10.94 9.56 -4.07
N GLN A 283 11.45 10.73 -4.45
CA GLN A 283 10.99 11.44 -5.64
C GLN A 283 11.28 10.67 -6.92
N ALA A 284 12.46 10.06 -7.04
CA ALA A 284 12.83 9.23 -8.19
C ALA A 284 11.85 8.04 -8.33
N LEU A 285 11.52 7.35 -7.23
CA LEU A 285 10.56 6.24 -7.26
C LEU A 285 9.11 6.71 -7.50
N TRP A 286 8.72 7.87 -7.00
CA TRP A 286 7.45 8.51 -7.33
C TRP A 286 7.32 8.71 -8.84
N ASP A 287 8.38 9.20 -9.50
CA ASP A 287 8.40 9.43 -10.95
C ASP A 287 8.38 8.10 -11.73
N VAL A 288 9.04 7.04 -11.24
CA VAL A 288 8.95 5.69 -11.81
C VAL A 288 7.52 5.18 -11.77
N VAL A 289 6.83 5.28 -10.63
CA VAL A 289 5.43 4.82 -10.50
C VAL A 289 4.53 5.60 -11.45
N ARG A 290 4.68 6.93 -11.53
CA ARG A 290 3.92 7.78 -12.45
C ARG A 290 4.13 7.37 -13.91
N THR A 291 5.38 7.10 -14.31
CA THR A 291 5.72 6.67 -15.68
C THR A 291 5.09 5.31 -15.99
N GLN A 292 5.21 4.32 -15.09
CA GLN A 292 4.63 3.00 -15.29
C GLN A 292 3.10 3.04 -15.36
N ALA A 293 2.45 3.88 -14.58
CA ALA A 293 1.01 4.09 -14.66
C ALA A 293 0.59 4.67 -16.04
N SER A 294 1.37 5.63 -16.55
CA SER A 294 1.14 6.21 -17.89
C SER A 294 1.34 5.19 -19.02
N GLU A 295 2.39 4.37 -18.95
CA GLU A 295 2.65 3.29 -19.91
C GLU A 295 1.53 2.25 -19.89
N LEU A 296 1.06 1.87 -18.69
CA LEU A 296 -0.07 0.96 -18.53
C LEU A 296 -1.36 1.54 -19.13
N THR A 297 -1.64 2.81 -18.92
CA THR A 297 -2.78 3.52 -19.54
C THR A 297 -2.68 3.47 -21.07
N ALA A 298 -1.52 3.78 -21.64
CA ALA A 298 -1.30 3.76 -23.08
C ALA A 298 -1.44 2.35 -23.70
N ALA A 299 -0.96 1.32 -22.99
CA ALA A 299 -1.11 -0.07 -23.43
C ALA A 299 -2.59 -0.51 -23.42
N ARG A 300 -3.34 -0.10 -22.40
CA ARG A 300 -4.76 -0.46 -22.25
C ARG A 300 -5.71 0.30 -23.17
N ALA A 301 -5.35 1.50 -23.59
CA ALA A 301 -6.16 2.29 -24.53
C ALA A 301 -6.48 1.55 -25.86
N LYS A 302 -5.70 0.51 -26.19
CA LYS A 302 -5.90 -0.34 -27.39
C LYS A 302 -6.82 -1.55 -27.11
N ASP A 303 -7.13 -1.84 -25.87
CA ASP A 303 -7.97 -2.98 -25.48
C ASP A 303 -9.45 -2.55 -25.45
N PRO A 304 -10.36 -3.25 -26.17
CA PRO A 304 -11.79 -2.94 -26.17
C PRO A 304 -12.44 -2.88 -24.77
N LEU A 305 -11.90 -3.58 -23.78
CA LEU A 305 -12.41 -3.53 -22.41
C LEU A 305 -12.22 -2.16 -21.74
N TYR A 306 -11.29 -1.32 -22.25
CA TYR A 306 -10.96 0.00 -21.70
C TYR A 306 -11.39 1.15 -22.61
N GLN A 307 -11.91 0.88 -23.81
CA GLN A 307 -12.41 1.93 -24.68
C GLN A 307 -13.76 2.41 -24.19
N LEU A 308 -13.92 3.74 -24.03
CA LEU A 308 -15.17 4.42 -23.64
C LEU A 308 -16.23 4.35 -24.73
#